data_34613fd61c93500e7b9a0874ca136c96
#
_entry.id   34613fd61c93500e7b9a0874ca136c96
#
_cell.length_a   1.000
_cell.length_b   1.000
_cell.length_c   1.000
_cell.angle_alpha   90.00
_cell.angle_beta   90.00
_cell.angle_gamma   90.00
#
_symmetry.space_group_name_H-M   'P 1'
#
loop_
_entity.id
_entity.type
_entity.pdbx_description
1 polymer ?
#
loop_
_entity_poly.entity_id
_entity_poly.type
_entity_poly.pdbx_seq_one_letter_code
_entity_poly.pdbx_strand_id
1 'polypeptide(L)'
;MKTGIIGAVAQEVELLFADLEASGTPVTKTTIGSLEFHEGILDGCPVVIVCGGVGKVNAALCTQILVSVFSVDAIVNSGSAGGLDPRLRVLDMVVSTDAVHHDMDATWFGYAPGQVPGTASPFFTADARLRNAAQASFERVAAGIRASLEGSDTVPAMIEGRIASGDLFVADAATRAR
;
A
#
# COMPACT_ATOMS: atom_id res chain seq x y z
N MET A 1 -12.01 7.59 12.76
CA MET A 1 -11.77 6.68 11.64
C MET A 1 -10.63 5.77 12.07
N LYS A 2 -10.85 4.45 12.14
CA LYS A 2 -9.83 3.45 12.43
C LYS A 2 -9.23 2.97 11.09
N THR A 3 -7.91 2.99 10.95
CA THR A 3 -7.23 2.66 9.70
C THR A 3 -6.46 1.35 9.82
N GLY A 4 -6.71 0.40 8.91
CA GLY A 4 -5.86 -0.76 8.72
C GLY A 4 -4.66 -0.40 7.84
N ILE A 5 -3.45 -0.76 8.26
CA ILE A 5 -2.22 -0.54 7.50
C ILE A 5 -1.61 -1.91 7.19
N ILE A 6 -1.41 -2.18 5.91
CA ILE A 6 -0.86 -3.46 5.41
C ILE A 6 0.47 -3.18 4.74
N GLY A 7 1.53 -3.90 5.15
CA GLY A 7 2.73 -4.08 4.34
C GLY A 7 2.89 -5.56 3.99
N ALA A 8 3.49 -5.87 2.87
CA ALA A 8 3.67 -7.25 2.41
C ALA A 8 4.86 -7.94 3.09
N VAL A 9 5.89 -7.19 3.45
CA VAL A 9 7.12 -7.71 4.08
C VAL A 9 7.46 -6.93 5.34
N ALA A 10 8.23 -7.54 6.24
CA ALA A 10 8.55 -6.97 7.55
C ALA A 10 9.16 -5.56 7.45
N GLN A 11 10.07 -5.36 6.50
CA GLN A 11 10.76 -4.09 6.28
C GLN A 11 9.81 -2.92 5.96
N GLU A 12 8.63 -3.20 5.43
CA GLU A 12 7.63 -2.17 5.07
C GLU A 12 6.83 -1.66 6.26
N VAL A 13 6.81 -2.42 7.36
CA VAL A 13 6.01 -2.11 8.56
C VAL A 13 6.81 -2.01 9.85
N GLU A 14 8.09 -2.38 9.87
CA GLU A 14 8.89 -2.40 11.10
C GLU A 14 9.00 -1.04 11.78
N LEU A 15 9.16 0.05 11.01
CA LEU A 15 9.19 1.40 11.56
C LEU A 15 7.81 1.81 12.12
N LEU A 16 6.74 1.43 11.45
CA LEU A 16 5.38 1.69 11.95
C LEU A 16 5.09 0.94 13.26
N PHE A 17 5.58 -0.30 13.40
CA PHE A 17 5.49 -1.03 14.66
C PHE A 17 6.31 -0.36 15.75
N ALA A 18 7.54 0.08 15.45
CA ALA A 18 8.39 0.77 16.41
C ALA A 18 7.76 2.09 16.87
N ASP A 19 7.24 2.89 15.95
CA ASP A 19 6.57 4.14 16.25
C ASP A 19 5.29 3.92 17.06
N LEU A 20 4.52 2.87 16.74
CA LEU A 20 3.33 2.51 17.50
C LEU A 20 3.68 2.11 18.94
N GLU A 21 4.72 1.32 19.15
CA GLU A 21 5.21 0.93 20.48
C GLU A 21 5.79 2.13 21.26
N ALA A 22 6.43 3.06 20.57
CA ALA A 22 6.98 4.29 21.15
C ALA A 22 5.92 5.37 21.43
N SER A 23 4.67 5.21 20.95
CA SER A 23 3.60 6.21 21.09
C SER A 23 3.18 6.51 22.52
N GLY A 24 3.58 5.68 23.50
CA GLY A 24 3.18 5.78 24.90
C GLY A 24 1.73 5.34 25.16
N THR A 25 1.04 4.82 24.16
CA THR A 25 -0.32 4.28 24.29
C THR A 25 -0.29 2.74 24.33
N PRO A 26 -1.28 2.08 24.96
CA PRO A 26 -1.34 0.63 24.96
C PRO A 26 -1.45 0.06 23.54
N VAL A 27 -0.64 -0.96 23.23
CA VAL A 27 -0.68 -1.72 21.99
C VAL A 27 -1.22 -3.11 22.29
N THR A 28 -2.27 -3.51 21.58
CA THR A 28 -2.84 -4.85 21.66
C THR A 28 -2.37 -5.68 20.47
N LYS A 29 -1.71 -6.81 20.75
CA LYS A 29 -1.28 -7.78 19.73
C LYS A 29 -2.27 -8.93 19.67
N THR A 30 -2.82 -9.20 18.49
CA THR A 30 -3.78 -10.28 18.27
C THR A 30 -3.30 -11.16 17.12
N THR A 31 -3.13 -12.45 17.37
CA THR A 31 -2.74 -13.42 16.35
C THR A 31 -3.98 -14.12 15.78
N ILE A 32 -4.14 -14.07 14.47
CA ILE A 32 -5.21 -14.78 13.73
C ILE A 32 -4.57 -15.58 12.61
N GLY A 33 -4.62 -16.89 12.69
CA GLY A 33 -3.87 -17.77 11.80
C GLY A 33 -2.36 -17.57 11.97
N SER A 34 -1.68 -17.17 10.90
CA SER A 34 -0.25 -16.86 10.90
C SER A 34 0.05 -15.36 10.97
N LEU A 35 -0.98 -14.51 11.07
CA LEU A 35 -0.83 -13.05 11.03
C LEU A 35 -0.91 -12.47 12.44
N GLU A 36 -0.01 -11.55 12.77
CA GLU A 36 -0.06 -10.77 14.01
C GLU A 36 -0.50 -9.33 13.70
N PHE A 37 -1.60 -8.92 14.30
CA PHE A 37 -2.19 -7.59 14.18
C PHE A 37 -1.84 -6.75 15.39
N HIS A 38 -1.29 -5.55 15.19
CA HIS A 38 -0.94 -4.59 16.22
C HIS A 38 -1.94 -3.45 16.22
N GLU A 39 -2.83 -3.41 17.21
CA GLU A 39 -3.84 -2.36 17.36
C GLU A 39 -3.40 -1.34 18.40
N GLY A 40 -3.50 -0.04 18.07
CA GLY A 40 -3.12 1.05 18.99
C GLY A 40 -3.46 2.41 18.41
N ILE A 41 -2.82 3.44 18.98
CA ILE A 41 -2.96 4.85 18.57
C ILE A 41 -1.61 5.33 18.02
N LEU A 42 -1.57 5.71 16.76
CA LEU A 42 -0.40 6.31 16.11
C LEU A 42 -0.72 7.77 15.77
N ASP A 43 0.03 8.71 16.30
CA ASP A 43 -0.20 10.16 16.15
C ASP A 43 -1.66 10.59 16.40
N GLY A 44 -2.28 10.03 17.44
CA GLY A 44 -3.66 10.32 17.80
C GLY A 44 -4.73 9.62 16.93
N CYS A 45 -4.31 8.79 15.96
CA CYS A 45 -5.20 8.06 15.07
C CYS A 45 -5.27 6.57 15.47
N PRO A 46 -6.47 5.98 15.63
CA PRO A 46 -6.62 4.55 15.83
C PRO A 46 -6.15 3.78 14.58
N VAL A 47 -5.23 2.85 14.77
CA VAL A 47 -4.68 2.03 13.68
C VAL A 47 -4.66 0.55 14.04
N VAL A 48 -4.66 -0.29 13.01
CA VAL A 48 -4.31 -1.71 13.08
C VAL A 48 -3.26 -1.98 12.01
N ILE A 49 -2.06 -2.33 12.43
CA ILE A 49 -0.92 -2.56 11.52
C ILE A 49 -0.65 -4.05 11.43
N VAL A 50 -0.36 -4.53 10.23
CA VAL A 50 -0.08 -5.96 9.98
C VAL A 50 0.92 -6.15 8.85
N CYS A 51 1.82 -7.13 9.03
CA CYS A 51 2.62 -7.69 7.94
C CYS A 51 1.80 -8.81 7.30
N GLY A 52 1.16 -8.53 6.16
CA GLY A 52 0.17 -9.41 5.54
C GLY A 52 0.74 -10.56 4.74
N GLY A 53 2.02 -10.49 4.33
CA GLY A 53 2.63 -11.43 3.40
C GLY A 53 2.46 -11.03 1.94
N VAL A 54 3.30 -11.60 1.08
CA VAL A 54 3.33 -11.32 -0.36
C VAL A 54 2.20 -12.07 -1.08
N GLY A 55 1.63 -11.43 -2.10
CA GLY A 55 0.66 -12.02 -3.03
C GLY A 55 -0.78 -11.64 -2.75
N LYS A 56 -1.61 -11.76 -3.80
CA LYS A 56 -3.03 -11.34 -3.79
C LYS A 56 -3.88 -12.07 -2.77
N VAL A 57 -3.63 -13.37 -2.56
CA VAL A 57 -4.38 -14.18 -1.59
C VAL A 57 -4.12 -13.70 -0.17
N ASN A 58 -2.85 -13.45 0.17
CA ASN A 58 -2.47 -12.93 1.48
C ASN A 58 -3.07 -11.53 1.71
N ALA A 59 -2.98 -10.65 0.72
CA ALA A 59 -3.55 -9.30 0.79
C ALA A 59 -5.08 -9.33 0.99
N ALA A 60 -5.80 -10.20 0.27
CA ALA A 60 -7.24 -10.35 0.39
C ALA A 60 -7.65 -10.90 1.78
N LEU A 61 -6.96 -11.93 2.25
CA LEU A 61 -7.20 -12.52 3.57
C LEU A 61 -6.98 -11.49 4.67
N CYS A 62 -5.85 -10.78 4.62
CA CYS A 62 -5.49 -9.75 5.58
C CYS A 62 -6.52 -8.61 5.59
N THR A 63 -6.91 -8.12 4.41
CA THR A 63 -7.96 -7.10 4.23
C THR A 63 -9.29 -7.56 4.86
N GLN A 64 -9.72 -8.79 4.59
CA GLN A 64 -10.97 -9.30 5.14
C GLN A 64 -10.95 -9.39 6.67
N ILE A 65 -9.82 -9.80 7.27
CA ILE A 65 -9.67 -9.83 8.72
C ILE A 65 -9.74 -8.42 9.30
N LEU A 66 -9.03 -7.44 8.71
CA LEU A 66 -9.07 -6.04 9.15
C LEU A 66 -10.49 -5.48 9.15
N VAL A 67 -11.27 -5.77 8.11
CA VAL A 67 -12.66 -5.31 8.01
C VAL A 67 -13.57 -6.04 9.00
N SER A 68 -13.51 -7.38 9.05
CA SER A 68 -14.51 -8.18 9.77
C SER A 68 -14.24 -8.31 11.26
N VAL A 69 -12.96 -8.34 11.67
CA VAL A 69 -12.57 -8.54 13.07
C VAL A 69 -12.24 -7.20 13.75
N PHE A 70 -11.47 -6.36 13.07
CA PHE A 70 -11.01 -5.10 13.66
C PHE A 70 -11.92 -3.92 13.33
N SER A 71 -12.90 -4.09 12.42
CA SER A 71 -13.87 -3.06 12.03
C SER A 71 -13.20 -1.76 11.60
N VAL A 72 -12.15 -1.86 10.75
CA VAL A 72 -11.47 -0.69 10.21
C VAL A 72 -12.36 0.04 9.20
N ASP A 73 -12.29 1.37 9.19
CA ASP A 73 -13.06 2.24 8.28
C ASP A 73 -12.35 2.45 6.94
N ALA A 74 -11.03 2.27 6.93
CA ALA A 74 -10.18 2.47 5.77
C ALA A 74 -8.99 1.52 5.80
N ILE A 75 -8.43 1.24 4.62
CA ILE A 75 -7.20 0.44 4.48
C ILE A 75 -6.18 1.24 3.66
N VAL A 76 -4.96 1.27 4.16
CA VAL A 76 -3.80 1.79 3.47
C VAL A 76 -2.83 0.62 3.24
N ASN A 77 -2.51 0.35 1.99
CA ASN A 77 -1.42 -0.54 1.64
C ASN A 77 -0.15 0.30 1.42
N SER A 78 0.89 0.03 2.19
CA SER A 78 2.17 0.72 2.08
C SER A 78 3.27 -0.29 1.78
N GLY A 79 4.15 0.04 0.83
CA GLY A 79 5.22 -0.87 0.48
C GLY A 79 6.06 -0.39 -0.69
N SER A 80 7.07 -1.20 -1.02
CA SER A 80 7.94 -0.98 -2.17
C SER A 80 7.29 -1.47 -3.47
N ALA A 81 7.59 -0.80 -4.58
CA ALA A 81 7.10 -1.17 -5.90
C ALA A 81 8.17 -0.95 -6.97
N GLY A 82 8.11 -1.74 -8.04
CA GLY A 82 8.92 -1.51 -9.24
C GLY A 82 8.41 -0.32 -10.03
N GLY A 83 9.28 0.62 -10.39
CA GLY A 83 8.93 1.77 -11.21
C GLY A 83 8.71 1.34 -12.67
N LEU A 84 7.46 1.36 -13.14
CA LEU A 84 7.10 1.07 -14.53
C LEU A 84 7.12 2.35 -15.40
N ASP A 85 6.75 3.48 -14.83
CA ASP A 85 6.82 4.77 -15.52
C ASP A 85 8.27 5.25 -15.63
N PRO A 86 8.77 5.62 -16.83
CA PRO A 86 10.16 6.07 -17.02
C PRO A 86 10.49 7.38 -16.29
N ARG A 87 9.50 8.11 -15.80
CA ARG A 87 9.70 9.34 -15.00
C ARG A 87 10.07 9.03 -13.55
N LEU A 88 9.79 7.80 -13.08
CA LEU A 88 10.06 7.39 -11.71
C LEU A 88 11.55 7.11 -11.51
N ARG A 89 12.06 7.56 -10.38
CA ARG A 89 13.41 7.28 -9.89
C ARG A 89 13.32 6.48 -8.59
N VAL A 90 14.42 5.87 -8.21
CA VAL A 90 14.53 5.23 -6.90
C VAL A 90 14.26 6.27 -5.80
N LEU A 91 13.48 5.91 -4.79
CA LEU A 91 12.98 6.72 -3.68
C LEU A 91 11.78 7.64 -4.01
N ASP A 92 11.36 7.77 -5.26
CA ASP A 92 10.11 8.48 -5.56
C ASP A 92 8.92 7.71 -4.95
N MET A 93 7.93 8.46 -4.47
CA MET A 93 6.69 7.93 -3.89
C MET A 93 5.56 8.01 -4.92
N VAL A 94 4.79 6.95 -5.04
CA VAL A 94 3.58 6.93 -5.87
C VAL A 94 2.36 6.82 -4.97
N VAL A 95 1.46 7.80 -5.08
CA VAL A 95 0.13 7.74 -4.46
C VAL A 95 -0.85 7.20 -5.51
N SER A 96 -1.51 6.10 -5.17
CA SER A 96 -2.43 5.42 -6.09
C SER A 96 -3.62 6.28 -6.47
N THR A 97 -3.85 6.49 -7.76
CA THR A 97 -5.14 6.98 -8.28
C THR A 97 -6.16 5.86 -8.39
N ASP A 98 -5.69 4.70 -8.77
CA ASP A 98 -6.42 3.46 -8.88
C ASP A 98 -5.45 2.27 -8.90
N ALA A 99 -5.98 1.07 -8.73
CA ALA A 99 -5.24 -0.18 -8.90
C ALA A 99 -5.85 -1.02 -10.01
N VAL A 100 -5.03 -1.89 -10.63
CA VAL A 100 -5.44 -2.86 -11.64
C VAL A 100 -4.71 -4.18 -11.42
N HIS A 101 -5.37 -5.31 -11.69
CA HIS A 101 -4.68 -6.59 -11.73
C HIS A 101 -3.99 -6.75 -13.09
N HIS A 102 -2.66 -6.68 -13.13
CA HIS A 102 -1.92 -6.81 -14.39
C HIS A 102 -1.84 -8.26 -14.91
N ASP A 103 -2.14 -9.24 -14.05
CA ASP A 103 -2.07 -10.67 -14.33
C ASP A 103 -3.44 -11.36 -14.44
N MET A 104 -4.54 -10.59 -14.36
CA MET A 104 -5.89 -11.11 -14.60
C MET A 104 -6.19 -11.11 -16.10
N ASP A 105 -6.45 -12.28 -16.64
CA ASP A 105 -6.87 -12.44 -18.03
C ASP A 105 -8.19 -13.24 -18.11
N ALA A 106 -9.26 -12.54 -18.37
CA ALA A 106 -10.57 -13.09 -18.66
C ALA A 106 -11.08 -12.64 -20.05
N THR A 107 -10.16 -12.26 -20.94
CA THR A 107 -10.47 -11.73 -22.27
C THR A 107 -11.22 -12.73 -23.14
N TRP A 108 -10.98 -14.03 -22.97
CA TRP A 108 -11.76 -15.09 -23.63
C TRP A 108 -13.26 -14.98 -23.36
N PHE A 109 -13.66 -14.46 -22.20
CA PHE A 109 -15.05 -14.25 -21.81
C PHE A 109 -15.56 -12.84 -22.13
N GLY A 110 -14.80 -12.04 -22.89
CA GLY A 110 -15.17 -10.69 -23.32
C GLY A 110 -14.88 -9.59 -22.31
N TYR A 111 -14.14 -9.87 -21.25
CA TYR A 111 -13.67 -8.85 -20.29
C TYR A 111 -12.43 -8.12 -20.80
N ALA A 112 -12.21 -6.90 -20.34
CA ALA A 112 -10.97 -6.19 -20.62
C ALA A 112 -9.77 -6.82 -19.87
N PRO A 113 -8.54 -6.68 -20.40
CA PRO A 113 -7.35 -7.08 -19.66
C PRO A 113 -7.33 -6.45 -18.24
N GLY A 114 -6.98 -7.22 -17.22
CA GLY A 114 -7.00 -6.80 -15.84
C GLY A 114 -8.37 -6.76 -15.16
N GLN A 115 -9.45 -6.98 -15.90
CA GLN A 115 -10.80 -6.94 -15.35
C GLN A 115 -11.18 -8.26 -14.67
N VAL A 116 -11.56 -8.14 -13.40
CA VAL A 116 -12.12 -9.26 -12.64
C VAL A 116 -13.55 -9.50 -13.13
N PRO A 117 -13.94 -10.74 -13.52
CA PRO A 117 -15.30 -11.04 -13.91
C PRO A 117 -16.33 -10.60 -12.87
N GLY A 118 -17.40 -9.95 -13.32
CA GLY A 118 -18.44 -9.42 -12.45
C GLY A 118 -18.20 -7.98 -11.96
N THR A 119 -17.03 -7.38 -12.23
CA THR A 119 -16.81 -5.95 -11.98
C THR A 119 -17.15 -5.11 -13.20
N ALA A 120 -17.59 -3.87 -12.97
CA ALA A 120 -17.93 -2.92 -14.05
C ALA A 120 -16.69 -2.33 -14.74
N SER A 121 -15.51 -2.42 -14.14
CA SER A 121 -14.27 -1.81 -14.60
C SER A 121 -13.07 -2.67 -14.17
N PRO A 122 -11.97 -2.67 -14.94
CA PRO A 122 -10.72 -3.28 -14.50
C PRO A 122 -10.04 -2.48 -13.37
N PHE A 123 -10.48 -1.24 -13.13
CA PHE A 123 -9.80 -0.33 -12.21
C PHE A 123 -10.54 -0.20 -10.89
N PHE A 124 -9.78 -0.24 -9.80
CA PHE A 124 -10.24 -0.02 -8.42
C PHE A 124 -9.77 1.35 -7.97
N THR A 125 -10.66 2.33 -7.96
CA THR A 125 -10.35 3.72 -7.65
C THR A 125 -9.95 3.87 -6.18
N ALA A 126 -8.86 4.58 -5.91
CA ALA A 126 -8.42 4.91 -4.56
C ALA A 126 -9.30 5.99 -3.93
N ASP A 127 -9.46 5.93 -2.60
CA ASP A 127 -10.23 6.95 -1.86
C ASP A 127 -9.56 8.33 -1.97
N ALA A 128 -10.31 9.31 -2.47
CA ALA A 128 -9.78 10.65 -2.73
C ALA A 128 -9.34 11.37 -1.45
N ARG A 129 -9.98 11.10 -0.30
CA ARG A 129 -9.63 11.74 0.98
C ARG A 129 -8.29 11.22 1.48
N LEU A 130 -8.06 9.90 1.39
CA LEU A 130 -6.79 9.29 1.78
C LEU A 130 -5.66 9.73 0.85
N ARG A 131 -5.93 9.80 -0.46
CA ARG A 131 -4.97 10.29 -1.45
C ARG A 131 -4.56 11.73 -1.17
N ASN A 132 -5.52 12.63 -0.96
CA ASN A 132 -5.25 14.03 -0.62
C ASN A 132 -4.51 14.16 0.71
N ALA A 133 -4.83 13.34 1.71
CA ALA A 133 -4.13 13.32 2.98
C ALA A 133 -2.67 12.87 2.84
N ALA A 134 -2.40 11.86 2.01
CA ALA A 134 -1.04 11.40 1.72
C ALA A 134 -0.22 12.50 1.04
N GLN A 135 -0.78 13.19 0.05
CA GLN A 135 -0.13 14.30 -0.64
C GLN A 135 0.20 15.45 0.32
N ALA A 136 -0.77 15.90 1.12
CA ALA A 136 -0.56 16.95 2.11
C ALA A 136 0.47 16.54 3.19
N SER A 137 0.53 15.25 3.54
CA SER A 137 1.52 14.73 4.49
C SER A 137 2.92 14.73 3.88
N PHE A 138 3.06 14.31 2.64
CA PHE A 138 4.35 14.38 1.94
C PHE A 138 4.89 15.80 1.87
N GLU A 139 4.07 16.78 1.53
CA GLU A 139 4.47 18.19 1.49
C GLU A 139 5.00 18.69 2.84
N ARG A 140 4.39 18.27 3.95
CA ARG A 140 4.84 18.62 5.31
C ARG A 140 6.20 18.01 5.66
N VAL A 141 6.46 16.76 5.25
CA VAL A 141 7.70 16.05 5.62
C VAL A 141 8.81 16.19 4.57
N ALA A 142 8.49 16.67 3.38
CA ALA A 142 9.43 16.76 2.26
C ALA A 142 10.71 17.54 2.58
N ALA A 143 10.59 18.59 3.37
CA ALA A 143 11.76 19.38 3.79
C ALA A 143 12.71 18.56 4.70
N GLY A 144 12.15 17.80 5.63
CA GLY A 144 12.93 16.90 6.50
C GLY A 144 13.57 15.75 5.72
N ILE A 145 12.82 15.15 4.78
CA ILE A 145 13.36 14.12 3.88
C ILE A 145 14.54 14.67 3.06
N ARG A 146 14.41 15.85 2.50
CA ARG A 146 15.50 16.52 1.76
C ARG A 146 16.72 16.76 2.63
N ALA A 147 16.52 17.24 3.86
CA ALA A 147 17.62 17.50 4.79
C ALA A 147 18.34 16.20 5.21
N SER A 148 17.61 15.09 5.39
CA SER A 148 18.20 13.78 5.74
C SER A 148 18.96 13.14 4.57
N LEU A 149 18.74 13.59 3.35
CA LEU A 149 19.40 13.12 2.12
C LEU A 149 20.48 14.10 1.62
N GLU A 150 20.99 14.99 2.49
CA GLU A 150 22.06 15.90 2.12
C GLU A 150 23.25 15.14 1.53
N GLY A 151 23.69 15.55 0.32
CA GLY A 151 24.73 14.86 -0.45
C GLY A 151 24.22 13.78 -1.41
N SER A 152 22.91 13.51 -1.46
CA SER A 152 22.30 12.69 -2.49
C SER A 152 21.84 13.56 -3.67
N ASP A 153 22.18 13.14 -4.88
CA ASP A 153 21.69 13.79 -6.12
C ASP A 153 20.18 13.54 -6.35
N THR A 154 19.55 12.72 -5.51
CA THR A 154 18.16 12.29 -5.68
C THR A 154 17.30 12.85 -4.55
N VAL A 155 16.49 13.86 -4.86
CA VAL A 155 15.41 14.32 -3.97
C VAL A 155 14.14 13.56 -4.33
N PRO A 156 13.53 12.79 -3.41
CA PRO A 156 12.30 12.08 -3.68
C PRO A 156 11.17 13.04 -4.10
N ALA A 157 10.42 12.62 -5.10
CA ALA A 157 9.19 13.28 -5.52
C ALA A 157 7.98 12.41 -5.18
N MET A 158 6.82 13.03 -5.01
CA MET A 158 5.55 12.31 -4.94
C MET A 158 4.81 12.51 -6.26
N ILE A 159 4.35 11.41 -6.83
CA ILE A 159 3.63 11.36 -8.11
C ILE A 159 2.32 10.60 -7.89
N GLU A 160 1.24 11.08 -8.48
CA GLU A 160 0.00 10.30 -8.58
C GLU A 160 0.08 9.34 -9.76
N GLY A 161 -0.35 8.08 -9.55
CA GLY A 161 -0.29 7.09 -10.61
C GLY A 161 -1.09 5.82 -10.30
N ARG A 162 -1.26 5.01 -11.34
CA ARG A 162 -1.89 3.69 -11.23
C ARG A 162 -0.92 2.69 -10.62
N ILE A 163 -1.42 1.82 -9.75
CA ILE A 163 -0.70 0.67 -9.22
C ILE A 163 -1.11 -0.59 -9.97
N ALA A 164 -0.17 -1.23 -10.64
CA ALA A 164 -0.35 -2.56 -11.21
C ALA A 164 -0.03 -3.60 -10.14
N SER A 165 -1.00 -4.42 -9.76
CA SER A 165 -0.89 -5.44 -8.74
C SER A 165 -1.08 -6.83 -9.35
N GLY A 166 -0.36 -7.83 -8.84
CA GLY A 166 -0.47 -9.21 -9.30
C GLY A 166 0.50 -10.14 -8.58
N ASP A 167 0.37 -11.44 -8.86
CA ASP A 167 1.27 -12.47 -8.31
C ASP A 167 2.44 -12.78 -9.26
N LEU A 168 2.43 -12.17 -10.45
CA LEU A 168 3.54 -12.27 -11.40
C LEU A 168 4.52 -11.11 -11.17
N PHE A 169 5.77 -11.45 -10.86
CA PHE A 169 6.83 -10.45 -10.72
C PHE A 169 7.27 -9.92 -12.09
N VAL A 170 7.18 -8.60 -12.28
CA VAL A 170 7.55 -7.92 -13.54
C VAL A 170 9.06 -7.72 -13.59
N ALA A 171 9.79 -8.70 -14.13
CA ALA A 171 11.26 -8.72 -14.16
C ALA A 171 11.86 -8.33 -15.52
N ASP A 172 11.08 -8.33 -16.58
CA ASP A 172 11.57 -8.15 -17.96
C ASP A 172 10.71 -7.19 -18.78
N ALA A 173 11.27 -6.72 -19.90
CA ALA A 173 10.62 -5.74 -20.77
C ALA A 173 9.35 -6.30 -21.46
N ALA A 174 9.26 -7.60 -21.70
CA ALA A 174 8.10 -8.21 -22.36
C ALA A 174 6.89 -8.25 -21.39
N THR A 175 7.14 -8.61 -20.14
CA THR A 175 6.12 -8.57 -19.08
C THR A 175 5.68 -7.13 -18.81
N ARG A 176 6.62 -6.17 -18.83
CA ARG A 176 6.33 -4.73 -18.65
C ARG A 176 5.47 -4.15 -19.77
N ALA A 177 5.54 -4.68 -21.00
CA ALA A 177 4.83 -4.16 -22.16
C ALA A 177 3.38 -4.66 -22.29
N ARG A 178 2.96 -5.58 -21.45
CA ARG A 178 1.57 -6.09 -21.36
C ARG A 178 0.69 -5.18 -20.55
#